data_42746a18d4ded8dee1864018a96db8aa
#
_entry.id   42746a18d4ded8dee1864018a96db8aa
#
_cell.length_a   1.000
_cell.length_b   1.000
_cell.length_c   1.000
_cell.angle_alpha   90.00
_cell.angle_beta   90.00
_cell.angle_gamma   90.00
#
_symmetry.space_group_name_H-M   'P 1'
#
loop_
_entity.id
_entity.type
_entity.pdbx_description
1 polymer ?
#
loop_
_entity_poly.entity_id
_entity_poly.type
_entity_poly.pdbx_seq_one_letter_code
_entity_poly.pdbx_strand_id
1 'polypeptide(L)'
;LFILFFLSSGCDSKPNPPILLRQLNQLNIEEAGELLINRNDGLYKIERTFESDSSFGIIFVHGYGSFGKEWVKPVRYLSCQSVQTYWYRWDWNQCPDSAAEQLLEKLLAFTEEMNYDSLWILGHSYGGLIVALMSEEWRGNTKLTIHSIAAPLKGMPQSKLFCNFEKQKYNPNQNTKLIQWKTVHMNDNAFNRYENNPQIVEIIDGDIRQLLGEWNGTRLGHNRSISFVSSQLCKD
;
A
#
# COMPACT_ATOMS: atom_id res chain seq x y z
N LEU A 1 -9.21 -10.86 52.11
CA LEU A 1 -8.63 -11.16 50.79
C LEU A 1 -9.61 -10.63 49.72
N PHE A 2 -9.37 -9.40 49.20
CA PHE A 2 -10.16 -8.81 48.11
C PHE A 2 -9.51 -9.24 46.79
N ILE A 3 -10.22 -10.02 45.98
CA ILE A 3 -9.84 -10.36 44.61
C ILE A 3 -10.42 -9.25 43.72
N LEU A 4 -9.54 -8.37 43.24
CA LEU A 4 -9.88 -7.41 42.17
C LEU A 4 -9.94 -8.15 40.83
N PHE A 5 -11.14 -8.34 40.29
CA PHE A 5 -11.34 -8.71 38.91
C PHE A 5 -11.05 -7.48 38.03
N PHE A 6 -9.91 -7.51 37.33
CA PHE A 6 -9.71 -6.61 36.19
C PHE A 6 -10.58 -7.10 35.03
N LEU A 7 -11.72 -6.44 34.83
CA LEU A 7 -12.47 -6.55 33.59
C LEU A 7 -11.65 -5.79 32.51
N SER A 8 -10.93 -6.54 31.70
CA SER A 8 -10.39 -6.01 30.44
C SER A 8 -11.58 -5.74 29.53
N SER A 9 -12.02 -4.47 29.47
CA SER A 9 -12.92 -3.99 28.40
C SER A 9 -12.15 -4.02 27.09
N GLY A 10 -12.18 -5.16 26.43
CA GLY A 10 -11.81 -5.24 25.02
C GLY A 10 -12.76 -4.32 24.25
N CYS A 11 -12.23 -3.27 23.65
CA CYS A 11 -12.94 -2.49 22.64
C CYS A 11 -13.12 -3.40 21.43
N ASP A 12 -14.20 -4.15 21.37
CA ASP A 12 -14.65 -4.84 20.14
C ASP A 12 -15.05 -3.75 19.13
N SER A 13 -14.06 -3.22 18.43
CA SER A 13 -14.33 -2.37 17.28
C SER A 13 -14.93 -3.26 16.20
N LYS A 14 -16.22 -3.07 15.90
CA LYS A 14 -16.88 -3.76 14.79
C LYS A 14 -16.03 -3.63 13.52
N PRO A 15 -15.85 -4.71 12.78
CA PRO A 15 -15.08 -4.67 11.54
C PRO A 15 -15.67 -3.62 10.58
N ASN A 16 -14.80 -2.92 9.86
CA ASN A 16 -15.22 -1.94 8.88
C ASN A 16 -16.12 -2.61 7.81
N PRO A 17 -17.21 -1.95 7.38
CA PRO A 17 -18.09 -2.51 6.35
C PRO A 17 -17.29 -2.73 5.06
N PRO A 18 -17.43 -3.90 4.40
CA PRO A 18 -16.64 -4.24 3.22
C PRO A 18 -16.91 -3.31 2.03
N ILE A 19 -15.98 -3.30 1.09
CA ILE A 19 -16.16 -2.70 -0.23
C ILE A 19 -16.64 -3.80 -1.16
N LEU A 20 -17.82 -3.63 -1.76
CA LEU A 20 -18.36 -4.65 -2.66
C LEU A 20 -17.72 -4.54 -4.04
N LEU A 21 -16.99 -5.56 -4.47
CA LEU A 21 -16.35 -5.58 -5.81
C LEU A 21 -17.37 -5.40 -6.93
N ARG A 22 -18.57 -5.98 -6.80
CA ARG A 22 -19.68 -5.80 -7.76
C ARG A 22 -20.06 -4.32 -7.92
N GLN A 23 -20.11 -3.57 -6.83
CA GLN A 23 -20.41 -2.14 -6.85
C GLN A 23 -19.27 -1.36 -7.52
N LEU A 24 -18.02 -1.64 -7.16
CA LEU A 24 -16.86 -1.04 -7.84
C LEU A 24 -16.92 -1.27 -9.35
N ASN A 25 -17.33 -2.47 -9.81
CA ASN A 25 -17.38 -2.82 -11.24
C ASN A 25 -18.50 -2.11 -12.01
N GLN A 26 -19.59 -1.73 -11.34
CA GLN A 26 -20.73 -1.05 -11.96
C GLN A 26 -20.58 0.46 -12.07
N LEU A 27 -19.79 1.07 -11.17
CA LEU A 27 -19.56 2.51 -11.13
C LEU A 27 -18.59 2.97 -12.24
N ASN A 28 -18.68 4.22 -12.66
CA ASN A 28 -17.62 4.84 -13.47
C ASN A 28 -16.34 5.02 -12.64
N ILE A 29 -15.26 5.48 -13.25
CA ILE A 29 -13.93 5.58 -12.59
C ILE A 29 -13.94 6.61 -11.45
N GLU A 30 -14.62 7.73 -11.61
CA GLU A 30 -14.67 8.79 -10.59
C GLU A 30 -15.49 8.32 -9.37
N GLU A 31 -16.70 7.82 -9.57
CA GLU A 31 -17.55 7.29 -8.51
C GLU A 31 -16.91 6.09 -7.78
N ALA A 32 -16.27 5.20 -8.51
CA ALA A 32 -15.54 4.08 -7.91
C ALA A 32 -14.33 4.54 -7.10
N GLY A 33 -13.64 5.60 -7.54
CA GLY A 33 -12.56 6.25 -6.78
C GLY A 33 -13.07 6.86 -5.48
N GLU A 34 -14.19 7.57 -5.52
CA GLU A 34 -14.85 8.14 -4.35
C GLU A 34 -15.26 7.04 -3.35
N LEU A 35 -15.77 5.91 -3.83
CA LEU A 35 -16.11 4.77 -2.98
C LEU A 35 -14.90 4.21 -2.22
N LEU A 36 -13.69 4.29 -2.80
CA LEU A 36 -12.45 3.89 -2.13
C LEU A 36 -12.00 4.93 -1.09
N ILE A 37 -12.09 6.23 -1.40
CA ILE A 37 -11.48 7.30 -0.61
C ILE A 37 -12.40 7.88 0.47
N ASN A 38 -13.70 8.01 0.20
CA ASN A 38 -14.66 8.64 1.12
C ASN A 38 -15.07 7.67 2.25
N ARG A 39 -14.06 7.21 3.02
CA ARG A 39 -14.19 6.29 4.14
C ARG A 39 -13.33 6.77 5.31
N ASN A 40 -13.66 6.34 6.50
CA ASN A 40 -12.79 6.51 7.67
C ASN A 40 -11.48 5.74 7.48
N ASP A 41 -10.46 6.12 8.23
CA ASP A 41 -9.19 5.39 8.21
C ASP A 41 -9.38 3.95 8.71
N GLY A 42 -8.73 3.00 8.04
CA GLY A 42 -8.83 1.59 8.39
C GLY A 42 -8.57 0.63 7.22
N LEU A 43 -8.56 -0.65 7.54
CA LEU A 43 -8.44 -1.72 6.57
C LEU A 43 -9.84 -2.24 6.19
N TYR A 44 -10.11 -2.32 4.90
CA TYR A 44 -11.40 -2.72 4.34
C TYR A 44 -11.25 -3.95 3.47
N LYS A 45 -11.97 -5.01 3.78
CA LYS A 45 -12.10 -6.18 2.88
C LYS A 45 -12.79 -5.75 1.59
N ILE A 46 -12.24 -6.17 0.44
CA ILE A 46 -12.93 -6.07 -0.84
C ILE A 46 -13.68 -7.38 -1.04
N GLU A 47 -15.00 -7.31 -0.83
CA GLU A 47 -15.87 -8.48 -0.83
C GLU A 47 -16.25 -8.86 -2.26
N ARG A 48 -16.06 -10.13 -2.57
CA ARG A 48 -16.41 -10.77 -3.83
C ARG A 48 -17.65 -11.66 -3.66
N THR A 49 -18.21 -12.10 -4.76
CA THR A 49 -19.36 -13.03 -4.75
C THR A 49 -18.98 -14.42 -4.24
N PHE A 50 -17.68 -14.78 -4.38
CA PHE A 50 -17.16 -16.09 -3.96
C PHE A 50 -16.05 -15.88 -2.93
N GLU A 51 -16.04 -16.66 -1.87
CA GLU A 51 -14.96 -16.68 -0.89
C GLU A 51 -13.68 -17.25 -1.49
N SER A 52 -12.54 -16.85 -0.93
CA SER A 52 -11.24 -17.39 -1.26
C SER A 52 -10.71 -18.15 -0.07
N ASP A 53 -10.40 -19.42 -0.26
CA ASP A 53 -9.72 -20.26 0.74
C ASP A 53 -8.19 -20.05 0.69
N SER A 54 -7.72 -19.02 0.00
CA SER A 54 -6.30 -18.75 -0.17
C SER A 54 -5.68 -18.25 1.14
N SER A 55 -4.59 -18.85 1.57
CA SER A 55 -3.73 -18.35 2.64
C SER A 55 -2.85 -17.15 2.18
N PHE A 56 -3.15 -16.61 1.00
CA PHE A 56 -2.51 -15.46 0.39
C PHE A 56 -3.48 -14.30 0.20
N GLY A 57 -3.05 -13.08 0.51
CA GLY A 57 -3.86 -11.87 0.34
C GLY A 57 -3.10 -10.70 -0.27
N ILE A 58 -3.83 -9.69 -0.75
CA ILE A 58 -3.27 -8.46 -1.31
C ILE A 58 -3.86 -7.24 -0.59
N ILE A 59 -3.00 -6.31 -0.18
CA ILE A 59 -3.39 -5.05 0.46
C ILE A 59 -2.95 -3.88 -0.42
N PHE A 60 -3.87 -2.97 -0.72
CA PHE A 60 -3.60 -1.75 -1.47
C PHE A 60 -3.48 -0.55 -0.53
N VAL A 61 -2.43 0.26 -0.72
CA VAL A 61 -2.11 1.43 0.12
C VAL A 61 -1.94 2.66 -0.78
N HIS A 62 -2.89 3.60 -0.70
CA HIS A 62 -2.90 4.80 -1.54
C HIS A 62 -1.84 5.83 -1.13
N GLY A 63 -1.57 6.80 -2.03
CA GLY A 63 -0.64 7.89 -1.81
C GLY A 63 -1.27 9.16 -1.24
N TYR A 64 -0.44 10.20 -1.11
CA TYR A 64 -0.88 11.54 -0.70
C TYR A 64 -1.87 12.13 -1.71
N GLY A 65 -2.94 12.73 -1.20
CA GLY A 65 -3.94 13.41 -2.04
C GLY A 65 -4.63 12.50 -3.06
N SER A 66 -4.69 11.19 -2.80
CA SER A 66 -5.35 10.22 -3.68
C SER A 66 -6.84 10.52 -3.82
N PHE A 67 -7.35 10.50 -5.05
CA PHE A 67 -8.78 10.51 -5.36
C PHE A 67 -9.34 9.11 -5.54
N GLY A 68 -8.53 8.05 -5.35
CA GLY A 68 -8.90 6.65 -5.50
C GLY A 68 -9.01 6.18 -6.95
N LYS A 69 -9.27 7.07 -7.90
CA LYS A 69 -9.52 6.73 -9.31
C LYS A 69 -8.33 6.04 -10.00
N GLU A 70 -7.12 6.38 -9.61
CA GLU A 70 -5.89 5.73 -10.09
C GLU A 70 -5.79 4.27 -9.66
N TRP A 71 -6.50 3.91 -8.58
CA TRP A 71 -6.54 2.57 -8.01
C TRP A 71 -7.70 1.71 -8.53
N VAL A 72 -8.73 2.29 -9.13
CA VAL A 72 -9.94 1.54 -9.54
C VAL A 72 -9.61 0.38 -10.47
N LYS A 73 -8.81 0.62 -11.52
CA LYS A 73 -8.42 -0.46 -12.46
C LYS A 73 -7.54 -1.52 -11.78
N PRO A 74 -6.45 -1.17 -11.05
CA PRO A 74 -5.66 -2.12 -10.27
C PRO A 74 -6.48 -2.98 -9.31
N VAL A 75 -7.36 -2.35 -8.53
CA VAL A 75 -8.23 -3.05 -7.58
C VAL A 75 -9.17 -4.02 -8.29
N ARG A 76 -9.88 -3.58 -9.32
CA ARG A 76 -10.75 -4.46 -10.12
C ARG A 76 -9.99 -5.65 -10.68
N TYR A 77 -8.82 -5.40 -11.24
CA TYR A 77 -8.03 -6.40 -11.93
C TYR A 77 -7.48 -7.46 -10.96
N LEU A 78 -6.86 -7.04 -9.85
CA LEU A 78 -6.30 -7.96 -8.86
C LEU A 78 -7.38 -8.63 -8.01
N SER A 79 -8.48 -7.96 -7.72
CA SER A 79 -9.58 -8.54 -6.96
C SER A 79 -10.41 -9.56 -7.75
N CYS A 80 -10.27 -9.63 -9.07
CA CYS A 80 -10.89 -10.68 -9.90
C CYS A 80 -10.13 -12.02 -9.85
N GLN A 81 -8.90 -12.04 -9.31
CA GLN A 81 -8.12 -13.27 -9.11
C GLN A 81 -8.69 -14.06 -7.91
N SER A 82 -8.29 -15.32 -7.78
CA SER A 82 -8.70 -16.17 -6.64
C SER A 82 -8.02 -15.82 -5.31
N VAL A 83 -7.78 -14.53 -5.07
CA VAL A 83 -7.06 -14.01 -3.91
C VAL A 83 -7.90 -12.99 -3.16
N GLN A 84 -7.87 -13.00 -1.84
CA GLN A 84 -8.56 -11.99 -1.04
C GLN A 84 -7.81 -10.67 -1.08
N THR A 85 -8.53 -9.57 -1.31
CA THR A 85 -7.94 -8.25 -1.42
C THR A 85 -8.50 -7.28 -0.38
N TYR A 86 -7.68 -6.30 -0.02
CA TYR A 86 -7.99 -5.32 1.00
C TYR A 86 -7.56 -3.92 0.55
N TRP A 87 -8.30 -2.93 0.99
CA TRP A 87 -8.01 -1.51 0.80
C TRP A 87 -7.65 -0.89 2.15
N TYR A 88 -6.46 -0.28 2.25
CA TYR A 88 -6.06 0.49 3.42
C TYR A 88 -6.28 1.97 3.17
N ARG A 89 -7.26 2.56 3.88
CA ARG A 89 -7.53 3.99 3.93
C ARG A 89 -6.82 4.57 5.14
N TRP A 90 -6.06 5.65 4.96
CA TRP A 90 -5.28 6.28 6.01
C TRP A 90 -5.18 7.79 5.78
N ASP A 91 -4.89 8.57 6.84
CA ASP A 91 -4.71 10.01 6.75
C ASP A 91 -3.30 10.33 6.21
N TRP A 92 -3.24 10.73 4.94
CA TRP A 92 -1.99 11.06 4.26
C TRP A 92 -1.33 12.36 4.73
N ASN A 93 -1.90 13.12 5.68
CA ASN A 93 -1.30 14.34 6.25
C ASN A 93 -0.31 14.03 7.39
N GLN A 94 -0.17 12.78 7.77
CA GLN A 94 0.77 12.33 8.81
C GLN A 94 2.20 12.31 8.29
N CYS A 95 3.16 12.41 9.22
CA CYS A 95 4.56 12.16 8.90
C CYS A 95 4.83 10.70 8.55
N PRO A 96 5.84 10.41 7.68
CA PRO A 96 6.06 9.06 7.16
C PRO A 96 6.25 8.00 8.26
N ASP A 97 7.04 8.31 9.29
CA ASP A 97 7.33 7.38 10.38
C ASP A 97 6.06 7.03 11.17
N SER A 98 5.26 8.04 11.54
CA SER A 98 3.99 7.83 12.27
C SER A 98 2.97 7.04 11.45
N ALA A 99 2.87 7.33 10.14
CA ALA A 99 1.97 6.60 9.25
C ALA A 99 2.42 5.15 9.05
N ALA A 100 3.73 4.90 8.97
CA ALA A 100 4.30 3.56 8.86
C ALA A 100 4.08 2.74 10.14
N GLU A 101 4.23 3.36 11.32
CA GLU A 101 3.96 2.73 12.61
C GLU A 101 2.49 2.32 12.76
N GLN A 102 1.56 3.22 12.40
CA GLN A 102 0.11 2.90 12.44
C GLN A 102 -0.25 1.76 11.47
N LEU A 103 0.35 1.75 10.27
CA LEU A 103 0.18 0.65 9.33
C LEU A 103 0.73 -0.65 9.91
N LEU A 104 1.93 -0.63 10.51
CA LEU A 104 2.56 -1.79 11.14
C LEU A 104 1.66 -2.41 12.20
N GLU A 105 1.18 -1.62 13.16
CA GLU A 105 0.30 -2.10 14.23
C GLU A 105 -1.02 -2.68 13.69
N LYS A 106 -1.61 -2.00 12.70
CA LYS A 106 -2.83 -2.48 12.05
C LYS A 106 -2.60 -3.82 11.35
N LEU A 107 -1.47 -4.01 10.67
CA LEU A 107 -1.18 -5.25 9.95
C LEU A 107 -0.76 -6.38 10.88
N LEU A 108 -0.08 -6.10 11.99
CA LEU A 108 0.23 -7.12 13.01
C LEU A 108 -1.07 -7.70 13.57
N ALA A 109 -2.00 -6.87 14.04
CA ALA A 109 -3.29 -7.32 14.55
C ALA A 109 -4.09 -8.09 13.47
N PHE A 110 -4.11 -7.57 12.24
CA PHE A 110 -4.80 -8.19 11.12
C PHE A 110 -4.25 -9.58 10.78
N THR A 111 -2.92 -9.75 10.73
CA THR A 111 -2.30 -11.04 10.38
C THR A 111 -2.45 -12.09 11.48
N GLU A 112 -2.54 -11.69 12.74
CA GLU A 112 -2.86 -12.59 13.86
C GLU A 112 -4.30 -13.10 13.75
N GLU A 113 -5.26 -12.26 13.36
CA GLU A 113 -6.67 -12.63 13.21
C GLU A 113 -6.91 -13.52 11.98
N MET A 114 -6.32 -13.14 10.82
CA MET A 114 -6.64 -13.76 9.52
C MET A 114 -5.78 -14.96 9.16
N ASN A 115 -4.68 -15.23 9.88
CA ASN A 115 -3.79 -16.36 9.70
C ASN A 115 -3.29 -16.57 8.25
N TYR A 116 -2.88 -15.49 7.58
CA TYR A 116 -2.29 -15.56 6.24
C TYR A 116 -0.85 -16.10 6.29
N ASP A 117 -0.48 -17.01 5.38
CA ASP A 117 0.91 -17.45 5.18
C ASP A 117 1.75 -16.34 4.55
N SER A 118 1.14 -15.61 3.61
CA SER A 118 1.80 -14.50 2.92
C SER A 118 0.84 -13.41 2.46
N LEU A 119 1.37 -12.19 2.36
CA LEU A 119 0.66 -11.02 1.85
C LEU A 119 1.51 -10.26 0.85
N TRP A 120 0.89 -9.79 -0.22
CA TRP A 120 1.44 -8.70 -1.01
C TRP A 120 0.87 -7.37 -0.53
N ILE A 121 1.75 -6.38 -0.41
CA ILE A 121 1.35 -5.02 -0.05
C ILE A 121 1.78 -4.09 -1.17
N LEU A 122 0.82 -3.52 -1.89
CA LEU A 122 1.05 -2.62 -3.00
C LEU A 122 0.84 -1.18 -2.51
N GLY A 123 1.93 -0.45 -2.32
CA GLY A 123 1.91 0.95 -1.95
C GLY A 123 2.30 1.86 -3.11
N HIS A 124 1.53 2.93 -3.34
CA HIS A 124 1.82 3.89 -4.40
C HIS A 124 2.23 5.25 -3.82
N SER A 125 3.26 5.86 -4.43
CA SER A 125 3.68 7.21 -4.05
C SER A 125 4.01 7.28 -2.55
N TYR A 126 3.36 8.15 -1.78
CA TYR A 126 3.52 8.23 -0.33
C TYR A 126 3.11 6.93 0.39
N GLY A 127 2.09 6.21 -0.12
CA GLY A 127 1.75 4.88 0.36
C GLY A 127 2.89 3.87 0.14
N GLY A 128 3.64 4.00 -0.97
CA GLY A 128 4.84 3.21 -1.23
C GLY A 128 5.99 3.51 -0.26
N LEU A 129 6.09 4.76 0.20
CA LEU A 129 7.06 5.16 1.21
C LEU A 129 6.74 4.53 2.58
N ILE A 130 5.48 4.62 3.04
CA ILE A 130 5.11 4.09 4.36
C ILE A 130 5.19 2.56 4.42
N VAL A 131 4.86 1.84 3.34
CA VAL A 131 5.02 0.37 3.33
C VAL A 131 6.48 -0.05 3.30
N ALA A 132 7.35 0.74 2.68
CA ALA A 132 8.79 0.49 2.71
C ALA A 132 9.39 0.73 4.11
N LEU A 133 8.97 1.78 4.81
CA LEU A 133 9.36 2.01 6.20
C LEU A 133 8.87 0.90 7.13
N MET A 134 7.59 0.54 7.02
CA MET A 134 6.99 -0.54 7.80
C MET A 134 7.74 -1.87 7.62
N SER A 135 8.32 -2.13 6.43
CA SER A 135 9.04 -3.37 6.16
C SER A 135 10.27 -3.61 7.06
N GLU A 136 10.90 -2.56 7.54
CA GLU A 136 12.08 -2.64 8.41
C GLU A 136 11.69 -3.06 9.84
N GLU A 137 10.50 -2.66 10.28
CA GLU A 137 9.98 -2.89 11.63
C GLU A 137 9.01 -4.10 11.71
N TRP A 138 8.80 -4.80 10.58
CA TRP A 138 7.91 -5.95 10.56
C TRP A 138 8.40 -7.07 11.48
N ARG A 139 7.54 -7.47 12.42
CA ARG A 139 7.81 -8.53 13.42
C ARG A 139 6.79 -9.67 13.42
N GLY A 140 5.87 -9.65 12.44
CA GLY A 140 4.89 -10.72 12.26
C GLY A 140 5.49 -11.97 11.61
N ASN A 141 4.79 -13.11 11.78
CA ASN A 141 5.19 -14.37 11.18
C ASN A 141 4.82 -14.48 9.70
N THR A 142 3.78 -13.76 9.26
CA THR A 142 3.34 -13.71 7.86
C THR A 142 4.45 -13.14 6.97
N LYS A 143 4.75 -13.83 5.86
CA LYS A 143 5.72 -13.34 4.86
C LYS A 143 5.12 -12.19 4.07
N LEU A 144 5.83 -11.08 3.97
CA LEU A 144 5.39 -9.94 3.19
C LEU A 144 6.22 -9.78 1.91
N THR A 145 5.55 -9.60 0.78
CA THR A 145 6.16 -9.04 -0.43
C THR A 145 5.60 -7.63 -0.65
N ILE A 146 6.48 -6.65 -0.56
CA ILE A 146 6.12 -5.23 -0.61
C ILE A 146 6.47 -4.67 -1.97
N HIS A 147 5.47 -4.16 -2.69
CA HIS A 147 5.63 -3.47 -3.95
C HIS A 147 5.50 -1.96 -3.69
N SER A 148 6.63 -1.28 -3.57
CA SER A 148 6.71 0.17 -3.44
C SER A 148 6.76 0.80 -4.83
N ILE A 149 5.63 1.39 -5.29
CA ILE A 149 5.42 1.82 -6.67
C ILE A 149 5.50 3.34 -6.75
N ALA A 150 6.37 3.87 -7.61
CA ALA A 150 6.56 5.32 -7.83
C ALA A 150 6.69 6.09 -6.51
N ALA A 151 7.43 5.54 -5.55
CA ALA A 151 7.51 6.08 -4.20
C ALA A 151 8.74 6.97 -4.01
N PRO A 152 8.60 8.12 -3.30
CA PRO A 152 9.71 9.00 -2.96
C PRO A 152 10.45 8.46 -1.73
N LEU A 153 11.11 7.31 -1.86
CA LEU A 153 11.74 6.60 -0.73
C LEU A 153 12.83 7.41 -0.03
N LYS A 154 13.50 8.32 -0.74
CA LYS A 154 14.44 9.25 -0.15
C LYS A 154 13.77 10.32 0.73
N GLY A 155 12.49 10.52 0.55
CA GLY A 155 11.74 11.66 1.06
C GLY A 155 11.63 12.79 0.03
N MET A 156 10.75 13.73 0.32
CA MET A 156 10.48 14.94 -0.46
C MET A 156 10.93 16.17 0.34
N PRO A 157 11.19 17.33 -0.30
CA PRO A 157 11.52 18.55 0.43
C PRO A 157 10.51 18.89 1.53
N GLN A 158 9.23 18.63 1.29
CA GLN A 158 8.16 18.86 2.28
C GLN A 158 8.27 17.89 3.46
N SER A 159 8.53 16.61 3.23
CA SER A 159 8.70 15.64 4.32
C SER A 159 9.95 15.94 5.14
N LYS A 160 11.02 16.46 4.52
CA LYS A 160 12.21 16.95 5.23
C LYS A 160 11.90 18.16 6.08
N LEU A 161 11.17 19.14 5.52
CA LEU A 161 10.85 20.39 6.20
C LEU A 161 9.91 20.21 7.40
N PHE A 162 8.81 19.45 7.21
CA PHE A 162 7.74 19.36 8.20
C PHE A 162 7.87 18.15 9.13
N CYS A 163 8.56 17.09 8.69
CA CYS A 163 8.68 15.83 9.43
C CYS A 163 10.11 15.44 9.74
N ASN A 164 11.08 16.27 9.36
CA ASN A 164 12.53 15.96 9.45
C ASN A 164 12.87 14.59 8.83
N PHE A 165 12.16 14.20 7.77
CA PHE A 165 12.31 12.91 7.13
C PHE A 165 13.19 12.99 5.88
N GLU A 166 14.30 12.26 5.90
CA GLU A 166 15.16 11.95 4.75
C GLU A 166 15.84 10.61 5.00
N LYS A 167 15.76 9.69 4.02
CA LYS A 167 16.32 8.35 4.16
C LYS A 167 17.05 7.93 2.90
N GLN A 168 18.24 7.33 3.04
CA GLN A 168 19.11 6.94 1.93
C GLN A 168 19.14 5.43 1.73
N LYS A 169 18.77 4.66 2.77
CA LYS A 169 18.94 3.22 2.79
C LYS A 169 17.80 2.55 3.54
N TYR A 170 17.34 1.43 3.01
CA TYR A 170 16.34 0.54 3.60
C TYR A 170 16.95 -0.83 3.89
N ASN A 171 16.60 -1.39 5.04
CA ASN A 171 17.00 -2.72 5.47
C ASN A 171 15.77 -3.53 5.90
N PRO A 172 15.00 -4.09 4.94
CA PRO A 172 13.79 -4.84 5.25
C PRO A 172 14.06 -6.01 6.21
N ASN A 173 13.11 -6.29 7.11
CA ASN A 173 13.21 -7.43 8.03
C ASN A 173 13.21 -8.76 7.25
N GLN A 174 13.76 -9.82 7.85
CA GLN A 174 13.92 -11.15 7.25
C GLN A 174 12.64 -11.78 6.67
N ASN A 175 11.44 -11.43 7.21
CA ASN A 175 10.16 -11.92 6.72
C ASN A 175 9.55 -10.99 5.66
N THR A 176 10.29 -10.00 5.18
CA THR A 176 9.83 -9.04 4.17
C THR A 176 10.73 -9.05 2.95
N LYS A 177 10.13 -8.98 1.77
CA LYS A 177 10.81 -8.69 0.51
C LYS A 177 10.33 -7.35 -0.01
N LEU A 178 11.22 -6.35 -0.09
CA LEU A 178 10.92 -5.03 -0.64
C LEU A 178 11.32 -4.97 -2.12
N ILE A 179 10.34 -4.65 -2.97
CA ILE A 179 10.51 -4.46 -4.41
C ILE A 179 10.13 -3.02 -4.74
N GLN A 180 11.10 -2.21 -5.11
CA GLN A 180 10.87 -0.85 -5.58
C GLN A 180 10.63 -0.83 -7.09
N TRP A 181 9.53 -0.18 -7.53
CA TRP A 181 9.21 0.09 -8.92
C TRP A 181 9.38 1.58 -9.22
N LYS A 182 10.51 1.95 -9.81
CA LYS A 182 10.84 3.35 -10.11
C LYS A 182 10.27 3.79 -11.45
N THR A 183 9.56 4.90 -11.47
CA THR A 183 9.22 5.60 -12.70
C THR A 183 10.44 6.29 -13.31
N VAL A 184 10.39 6.55 -14.62
CA VAL A 184 11.38 7.43 -15.26
C VAL A 184 11.17 8.84 -14.71
N HIS A 185 12.17 9.39 -14.02
CA HIS A 185 12.09 10.64 -13.27
C HIS A 185 11.49 11.80 -14.10
N MET A 186 12.01 12.01 -15.31
CA MET A 186 11.54 13.09 -16.19
C MET A 186 10.11 12.88 -16.73
N ASN A 187 9.61 11.64 -16.71
CA ASN A 187 8.27 11.29 -17.12
C ASN A 187 7.26 11.27 -15.96
N ASP A 188 7.72 11.48 -14.72
CA ASP A 188 6.90 11.44 -13.53
C ASP A 188 6.53 12.85 -13.05
N ASN A 189 5.28 13.26 -13.25
CA ASN A 189 4.82 14.60 -12.92
C ASN A 189 4.91 14.94 -11.42
N ALA A 190 4.97 13.94 -10.54
CA ALA A 190 5.16 14.17 -9.12
C ALA A 190 6.60 14.54 -8.79
N PHE A 191 7.58 14.08 -9.60
CA PHE A 191 8.99 14.17 -9.28
C PHE A 191 9.83 14.99 -10.25
N ASN A 192 9.42 15.15 -11.52
CA ASN A 192 10.23 15.76 -12.59
C ASN A 192 10.65 17.21 -12.34
N ARG A 193 10.02 17.90 -11.41
CA ARG A 193 10.36 19.26 -11.01
C ARG A 193 11.51 19.34 -9.99
N TYR A 194 11.92 18.20 -9.42
CA TYR A 194 13.01 18.15 -8.45
C TYR A 194 14.32 17.80 -9.17
N GLU A 195 15.38 18.50 -8.84
CA GLU A 195 16.72 18.25 -9.37
C GLU A 195 17.19 16.83 -9.06
N ASN A 196 16.99 16.40 -7.81
CA ASN A 196 17.33 15.07 -7.35
C ASN A 196 16.11 14.15 -7.39
N ASN A 197 16.27 12.97 -7.97
CA ASN A 197 15.21 11.97 -8.02
C ASN A 197 14.94 11.39 -6.61
N PRO A 198 13.75 11.61 -6.02
CA PRO A 198 13.46 11.15 -4.67
C PRO A 198 13.25 9.62 -4.57
N GLN A 199 13.29 8.91 -5.68
CA GLN A 199 13.18 7.46 -5.73
C GLN A 199 14.54 6.76 -5.56
N ILE A 200 15.67 7.49 -5.54
CA ILE A 200 17.03 6.90 -5.50
C ILE A 200 17.43 6.64 -4.06
N VAL A 201 17.45 5.38 -3.70
CA VAL A 201 17.89 4.85 -2.40
C VAL A 201 18.63 3.52 -2.59
N GLU A 202 19.34 3.07 -1.55
CA GLU A 202 19.84 1.71 -1.42
C GLU A 202 18.78 0.83 -0.71
N ILE A 203 18.58 -0.41 -1.17
CA ILE A 203 17.73 -1.41 -0.51
C ILE A 203 18.55 -2.68 -0.31
N ILE A 204 18.80 -3.04 0.94
CA ILE A 204 19.52 -4.27 1.29
C ILE A 204 18.63 -5.47 0.98
N ASP A 205 19.18 -6.45 0.27
CA ASP A 205 18.50 -7.70 -0.11
C ASP A 205 17.13 -7.52 -0.77
N GLY A 206 16.87 -6.33 -1.32
CA GLY A 206 15.66 -6.00 -2.05
C GLY A 206 15.87 -5.88 -3.56
N ASP A 207 14.77 -5.74 -4.30
CA ASP A 207 14.79 -5.57 -5.75
C ASP A 207 14.49 -4.10 -6.12
N ILE A 208 15.24 -3.57 -7.07
CA ILE A 208 14.95 -2.26 -7.68
C ILE A 208 14.66 -2.46 -9.17
N ARG A 209 13.44 -2.16 -9.57
CA ARG A 209 12.94 -2.32 -10.94
C ARG A 209 12.66 -0.97 -11.58
N GLN A 210 13.33 -0.68 -12.69
CA GLN A 210 13.06 0.52 -13.46
C GLN A 210 11.87 0.29 -14.38
N LEU A 211 10.83 1.09 -14.25
CA LEU A 211 9.66 1.07 -15.12
C LEU A 211 9.98 1.66 -16.49
N LEU A 212 9.20 1.26 -17.49
CA LEU A 212 9.26 1.80 -18.84
C LEU A 212 8.86 3.29 -18.85
N GLY A 213 9.38 4.05 -19.81
CA GLY A 213 8.94 5.43 -20.03
C GLY A 213 7.52 5.53 -20.60
N GLU A 214 7.12 4.50 -21.38
CA GLU A 214 5.82 4.41 -22.05
C GLU A 214 5.21 3.00 -21.88
N TRP A 215 3.90 2.94 -21.93
CA TRP A 215 3.11 1.71 -21.93
C TRP A 215 1.88 1.88 -22.81
N ASN A 216 1.68 0.97 -23.77
CA ASN A 216 0.60 1.04 -24.75
C ASN A 216 0.54 2.40 -25.47
N GLY A 217 1.70 2.86 -25.98
CA GLY A 217 1.83 4.10 -26.77
C GLY A 217 1.56 5.39 -25.98
N THR A 218 1.55 5.32 -24.64
CA THR A 218 1.30 6.50 -23.79
C THR A 218 2.31 6.53 -22.65
N ARG A 219 2.75 7.74 -22.27
CA ARG A 219 3.67 7.94 -21.14
C ARG A 219 3.15 7.21 -19.89
N LEU A 220 4.01 6.40 -19.27
CA LEU A 220 3.63 5.61 -18.09
C LEU A 220 3.39 6.53 -16.89
N GLY A 221 4.36 7.35 -16.52
CA GLY A 221 4.24 8.38 -15.48
C GLY A 221 3.85 7.85 -14.09
N HIS A 222 3.45 8.78 -13.21
CA HIS A 222 3.22 8.51 -11.78
C HIS A 222 2.04 7.55 -11.54
N ASN A 223 0.83 7.97 -11.86
CA ASN A 223 -0.38 7.21 -11.51
C ASN A 223 -0.61 5.96 -12.38
N ARG A 224 -0.18 5.98 -13.65
CA ARG A 224 -0.32 4.80 -14.53
C ARG A 224 0.62 3.65 -14.14
N SER A 225 1.70 3.95 -13.40
CA SER A 225 2.62 2.94 -12.86
C SER A 225 1.92 1.85 -12.08
N ILE A 226 0.87 2.19 -11.31
CA ILE A 226 0.09 1.24 -10.53
C ILE A 226 -0.57 0.20 -11.45
N SER A 227 -1.25 0.68 -12.50
CA SER A 227 -1.92 -0.22 -13.46
C SER A 227 -0.94 -1.11 -14.21
N PHE A 228 0.24 -0.56 -14.57
CA PHE A 228 1.29 -1.35 -15.20
C PHE A 228 1.80 -2.44 -14.27
N VAL A 229 2.20 -2.09 -13.05
CA VAL A 229 2.70 -3.07 -12.06
C VAL A 229 1.65 -4.13 -11.78
N SER A 230 0.40 -3.75 -11.55
CA SER A 230 -0.69 -4.71 -11.34
C SER A 230 -0.84 -5.69 -12.50
N SER A 231 -0.64 -5.23 -13.75
CA SER A 231 -0.70 -6.09 -14.94
C SER A 231 0.50 -7.06 -15.06
N GLN A 232 1.62 -6.75 -14.43
CA GLN A 232 2.76 -7.68 -14.38
C GLN A 232 2.55 -8.75 -13.31
N LEU A 233 2.03 -8.35 -12.13
CA LEU A 233 1.79 -9.25 -11.00
C LEU A 233 0.71 -10.32 -11.25
N CYS A 234 -0.13 -10.16 -12.24
CA CYS A 234 -1.13 -11.17 -12.63
C CYS A 234 -0.60 -12.19 -13.65
N LYS A 235 0.63 -12.02 -14.14
CA LYS A 235 1.24 -12.96 -15.11
C LYS A 235 2.12 -13.99 -14.43
N ASP A 236 2.50 -13.71 -13.20
CA ASP A 236 3.27 -14.58 -12.32
C ASP A 236 2.34 -15.48 -11.48
#